data_3e9ec1333b6f7d9b6132ca3afeae32c1
#
_entry.id   3e9ec1333b6f7d9b6132ca3afeae32c1
#
_cell.length_a   1.000
_cell.length_b   1.000
_cell.length_c   1.000
_cell.angle_alpha   90.00
_cell.angle_beta   90.00
_cell.angle_gamma   90.00
#
_symmetry.space_group_name_H-M   'P 1'
#
loop_
_entity.id
_entity.type
_entity.pdbx_description
1 polymer ?
#
loop_
_entity_poly.entity_id
_entity_poly.type
_entity_poly.pdbx_seq_one_letter_code
_entity_poly.pdbx_strand_id
1 'polypeptide(L)'
;MAWPQPLPSLSPEEYLALERVSEIRHEYLDGVVYAMAGETPEHSTICFNLGGLIHAQLRGKPCRGFSPNMKVRTDPSGLFAYPDLAVVCGEPVYHDDRRDVLANPTIIFEVLSTSTEAYDRGEKFLRYRSHIASLKEYALVAQHKPYIEIFSRQQDDSWLLTEVDGLDGKIHLESIDCHLSLAEIYAGIVLPSLRVSSES
;
A
#
# COMPACT_ATOMS: atom_id res chain seq x y z
N MET A 1 -11.70 -17.68 6.36
CA MET A 1 -12.81 -16.85 5.84
C MET A 1 -12.96 -17.13 4.35
N ALA A 2 -14.19 -17.33 3.87
CA ALA A 2 -14.39 -17.51 2.45
C ALA A 2 -14.19 -16.17 1.74
N TRP A 3 -13.43 -16.16 0.66
CA TRP A 3 -13.36 -15.03 -0.26
C TRP A 3 -14.78 -14.70 -0.73
N PRO A 4 -15.14 -13.41 -0.89
CA PRO A 4 -16.40 -13.04 -1.50
C PRO A 4 -16.53 -13.77 -2.84
N GLN A 5 -17.75 -14.22 -3.19
CA GLN A 5 -18.00 -14.89 -4.46
C GLN A 5 -17.57 -13.95 -5.59
N PRO A 6 -16.73 -14.41 -6.53
CA PRO A 6 -16.29 -13.57 -7.63
C PRO A 6 -17.52 -13.19 -8.49
N LEU A 7 -17.59 -11.91 -8.86
CA LEU A 7 -18.50 -11.46 -9.91
C LEU A 7 -18.11 -12.12 -11.24
N PRO A 8 -18.99 -12.13 -12.26
CA PRO A 8 -18.62 -12.59 -13.59
C PRO A 8 -17.32 -11.96 -14.07
N SER A 9 -16.52 -12.69 -14.84
CA SER A 9 -15.27 -12.15 -15.41
C SER A 9 -15.57 -10.89 -16.23
N LEU A 10 -14.97 -9.77 -15.81
CA LEU A 10 -15.10 -8.46 -16.45
C LEU A 10 -13.83 -8.12 -17.23
N SER A 11 -13.96 -7.35 -18.30
CA SER A 11 -12.81 -6.67 -18.87
C SER A 11 -12.35 -5.51 -17.95
N PRO A 12 -11.11 -5.02 -18.08
CA PRO A 12 -10.66 -3.83 -17.35
C PRO A 12 -11.57 -2.61 -17.53
N GLU A 13 -12.08 -2.38 -18.73
CA GLU A 13 -12.97 -1.28 -19.06
C GLU A 13 -14.34 -1.43 -18.37
N GLU A 14 -14.89 -2.65 -18.36
CA GLU A 14 -16.14 -2.96 -17.67
C GLU A 14 -15.97 -2.80 -16.14
N TYR A 15 -14.84 -3.27 -15.58
CA TYR A 15 -14.52 -3.03 -14.18
C TYR A 15 -14.42 -1.54 -13.86
N LEU A 16 -13.67 -0.75 -14.63
CA LEU A 16 -13.53 0.67 -14.39
C LEU A 16 -14.86 1.42 -14.52
N ALA A 17 -15.73 1.01 -15.45
CA ALA A 17 -17.06 1.59 -15.59
C ALA A 17 -17.93 1.29 -14.36
N LEU A 18 -17.88 0.07 -13.85
CA LEU A 18 -18.58 -0.35 -12.62
C LEU A 18 -18.03 0.39 -11.40
N GLU A 19 -16.69 0.39 -11.23
CA GLU A 19 -16.02 0.95 -10.05
C GLU A 19 -16.25 2.45 -9.89
N ARG A 20 -16.33 3.19 -11.00
CA ARG A 20 -16.57 4.63 -11.00
C ARG A 20 -17.96 5.07 -10.58
N VAL A 21 -18.90 4.13 -10.51
CA VAL A 21 -20.29 4.39 -10.04
C VAL A 21 -20.65 3.60 -8.78
N SER A 22 -19.73 2.78 -8.30
CA SER A 22 -19.93 1.97 -7.09
C SER A 22 -19.80 2.80 -5.82
N GLU A 23 -20.64 2.50 -4.82
CA GLU A 23 -20.54 3.07 -3.46
C GLU A 23 -19.47 2.37 -2.61
N ILE A 24 -19.07 1.15 -3.00
CA ILE A 24 -18.01 0.39 -2.33
C ILE A 24 -16.83 0.18 -3.29
N ARG A 25 -15.63 0.11 -2.73
CA ARG A 25 -14.41 -0.11 -3.52
C ARG A 25 -14.21 -1.59 -3.83
N HIS A 26 -13.69 -1.85 -5.01
CA HIS A 26 -13.32 -3.19 -5.44
C HIS A 26 -11.91 -3.18 -6.04
N GLU A 27 -11.15 -4.24 -5.79
CA GLU A 27 -9.95 -4.55 -6.55
C GLU A 27 -10.30 -5.48 -7.72
N TYR A 28 -9.52 -5.38 -8.78
CA TYR A 28 -9.65 -6.23 -9.96
C TYR A 28 -8.38 -7.01 -10.19
N LEU A 29 -8.51 -8.31 -10.41
CA LEU A 29 -7.39 -9.20 -10.71
C LEU A 29 -7.79 -10.17 -11.82
N ASP A 30 -7.20 -10.00 -13.01
CA ASP A 30 -7.35 -10.91 -14.17
C ASP A 30 -8.82 -11.28 -14.49
N GLY A 31 -9.70 -10.31 -14.50
CA GLY A 31 -11.12 -10.52 -14.79
C GLY A 31 -12.00 -10.72 -13.55
N VAL A 32 -11.44 -10.89 -12.37
CA VAL A 32 -12.17 -11.11 -11.12
C VAL A 32 -12.20 -9.84 -10.29
N VAL A 33 -13.38 -9.51 -9.76
CA VAL A 33 -13.62 -8.31 -8.95
C VAL A 33 -13.84 -8.72 -7.49
N TYR A 34 -13.09 -8.10 -6.58
CA TYR A 34 -13.11 -8.37 -5.14
C TYR A 34 -13.53 -7.14 -4.38
N ALA A 35 -14.65 -7.22 -3.65
CA ALA A 35 -15.07 -6.14 -2.77
C ALA A 35 -14.07 -5.94 -1.62
N MET A 36 -13.67 -4.71 -1.36
CA MET A 36 -12.81 -4.38 -0.24
C MET A 36 -13.59 -4.40 1.07
N ALA A 37 -12.99 -4.96 2.11
CA ALA A 37 -13.52 -4.89 3.47
C ALA A 37 -13.27 -3.51 4.10
N GLY A 38 -14.00 -3.20 5.17
CA GLY A 38 -13.70 -2.03 5.99
C GLY A 38 -12.40 -2.17 6.78
N GLU A 39 -11.87 -1.05 7.23
CA GLU A 39 -10.62 -0.96 8.00
C GLU A 39 -10.86 -1.11 9.51
N THR A 40 -9.85 -1.58 10.25
CA THR A 40 -9.84 -1.49 11.71
C THR A 40 -9.36 -0.10 12.16
N PRO A 41 -9.65 0.34 13.41
CA PRO A 41 -9.11 1.59 13.94
C PRO A 41 -7.58 1.65 13.91
N GLU A 42 -6.90 0.52 14.20
CA GLU A 42 -5.44 0.42 14.19
C GLU A 42 -4.89 0.62 12.76
N HIS A 43 -5.48 -0.07 11.77
CA HIS A 43 -5.12 0.08 10.36
C HIS A 43 -5.26 1.55 9.92
N SER A 44 -6.43 2.14 10.17
CA SER A 44 -6.72 3.53 9.79
C SER A 44 -5.77 4.52 10.46
N THR A 45 -5.42 4.30 11.75
CA THR A 45 -4.48 5.17 12.47
C THR A 45 -3.07 5.07 11.89
N ILE A 46 -2.59 3.86 11.56
CA ILE A 46 -1.28 3.66 10.90
C ILE A 46 -1.25 4.40 9.56
N CYS A 47 -2.27 4.22 8.72
CA CYS A 47 -2.37 4.90 7.43
C CYS A 47 -2.32 6.42 7.57
N PHE A 48 -3.05 6.97 8.56
CA PHE A 48 -3.07 8.41 8.84
C PHE A 48 -1.70 8.93 9.28
N ASN A 49 -1.04 8.24 10.22
CA ASN A 49 0.29 8.61 10.71
C ASN A 49 1.33 8.54 9.57
N LEU A 50 1.37 7.45 8.81
CA LEU A 50 2.25 7.30 7.64
C LEU A 50 2.05 8.42 6.63
N GLY A 51 0.81 8.68 6.25
CA GLY A 51 0.48 9.75 5.30
C GLY A 51 0.94 11.12 5.79
N GLY A 52 0.74 11.44 7.07
CA GLY A 52 1.18 12.69 7.68
C GLY A 52 2.71 12.86 7.71
N LEU A 53 3.41 11.81 8.17
CA LEU A 53 4.88 11.80 8.27
C LEU A 53 5.55 11.93 6.90
N ILE A 54 5.06 11.18 5.91
CA ILE A 54 5.57 11.23 4.54
C ILE A 54 5.26 12.59 3.92
N HIS A 55 4.00 13.06 4.00
CA HIS A 55 3.62 14.36 3.44
C HIS A 55 4.49 15.50 3.96
N ALA A 56 4.78 15.52 5.26
CA ALA A 56 5.63 16.56 5.86
C ALA A 56 7.03 16.61 5.23
N GLN A 57 7.61 15.46 4.91
CA GLN A 57 8.95 15.33 4.34
C GLN A 57 9.01 15.47 2.82
N LEU A 58 7.90 15.28 2.12
CA LEU A 58 7.83 15.49 0.66
C LEU A 58 7.76 16.96 0.26
N ARG A 59 7.57 17.90 1.20
CA ARG A 59 7.51 19.34 0.89
C ARG A 59 8.81 19.81 0.24
N GLY A 60 8.69 20.44 -0.93
CA GLY A 60 9.83 20.92 -1.70
C GLY A 60 10.55 19.84 -2.53
N LYS A 61 10.11 18.58 -2.46
CA LYS A 61 10.60 17.49 -3.31
C LYS A 61 9.70 17.31 -4.53
N PRO A 62 10.22 16.79 -5.64
CA PRO A 62 9.42 16.52 -6.85
C PRO A 62 8.59 15.24 -6.71
N CYS A 63 8.05 14.98 -5.52
CA CYS A 63 7.29 13.78 -5.19
C CYS A 63 5.92 14.15 -4.62
N ARG A 64 4.93 13.30 -4.90
CA ARG A 64 3.53 13.50 -4.49
C ARG A 64 2.94 12.22 -3.92
N GLY A 65 2.36 12.31 -2.71
CA GLY A 65 1.62 11.22 -2.07
C GLY A 65 0.16 11.15 -2.54
N PHE A 66 -0.37 9.94 -2.58
CA PHE A 66 -1.75 9.63 -2.95
C PHE A 66 -2.39 8.75 -1.86
N SER A 67 -3.60 9.12 -1.47
CA SER A 67 -4.40 8.45 -0.44
C SER A 67 -4.96 7.09 -0.93
N PRO A 68 -5.54 6.27 -0.03
CA PRO A 68 -6.12 4.95 -0.38
C PRO A 68 -7.25 4.96 -1.40
N ASN A 69 -7.73 6.13 -1.83
CA ASN A 69 -8.76 6.23 -2.88
C ASN A 69 -8.19 6.31 -4.31
N MET A 70 -6.86 6.34 -4.44
CA MET A 70 -6.20 6.35 -5.73
C MET A 70 -5.81 4.92 -6.12
N LYS A 71 -6.43 4.39 -7.16
CA LYS A 71 -6.06 3.09 -7.73
C LYS A 71 -4.65 3.11 -8.31
N VAL A 72 -3.98 1.98 -8.21
CA VAL A 72 -2.74 1.67 -8.94
C VAL A 72 -3.01 0.47 -9.84
N ARG A 73 -2.57 0.54 -11.10
CA ARG A 73 -2.58 -0.61 -12.00
C ARG A 73 -1.18 -1.14 -12.27
N THR A 74 -1.05 -2.43 -12.49
CA THR A 74 0.23 -3.05 -12.91
C THR A 74 0.43 -2.95 -14.42
N ASP A 75 -0.43 -3.58 -15.18
CA ASP A 75 -0.49 -3.54 -16.64
C ASP A 75 -1.93 -3.26 -17.07
N PRO A 76 -2.22 -3.03 -18.37
CA PRO A 76 -3.56 -2.66 -18.81
C PRO A 76 -4.66 -3.68 -18.51
N SER A 77 -4.31 -4.96 -18.32
CA SER A 77 -5.27 -6.05 -18.17
C SER A 77 -5.15 -6.82 -16.84
N GLY A 78 -4.14 -6.52 -16.02
CA GLY A 78 -3.79 -7.31 -14.84
C GLY A 78 -4.46 -6.87 -13.55
N LEU A 79 -3.71 -6.28 -12.64
CA LEU A 79 -4.18 -5.83 -11.33
C LEU A 79 -4.57 -4.36 -11.35
N PHE A 80 -5.75 -4.03 -10.80
CA PHE A 80 -6.12 -2.69 -10.33
C PHE A 80 -6.42 -2.80 -8.84
N ALA A 81 -5.63 -2.14 -8.02
CA ALA A 81 -5.74 -2.21 -6.57
C ALA A 81 -5.68 -0.83 -5.91
N TYR A 82 -6.07 -0.78 -4.65
CA TYR A 82 -6.03 0.42 -3.83
C TYR A 82 -4.99 0.27 -2.72
N PRO A 83 -3.72 0.63 -2.97
CA PRO A 83 -2.74 0.62 -1.89
C PRO A 83 -3.10 1.64 -0.81
N ASP A 84 -2.70 1.37 0.43
CA ASP A 84 -2.98 2.26 1.56
C ASP A 84 -2.29 3.62 1.41
N LEU A 85 -1.12 3.65 0.77
CA LEU A 85 -0.44 4.87 0.37
C LEU A 85 0.45 4.61 -0.85
N ALA A 86 0.43 5.52 -1.81
CA ALA A 86 1.37 5.51 -2.93
C ALA A 86 2.06 6.87 -3.05
N VAL A 87 3.33 6.87 -3.46
CA VAL A 87 4.07 8.10 -3.79
C VAL A 87 4.60 7.99 -5.21
N VAL A 88 4.45 9.06 -5.97
CA VAL A 88 5.04 9.22 -7.30
C VAL A 88 6.06 10.34 -7.24
N CYS A 89 7.28 10.11 -7.72
CA CYS A 89 8.28 11.14 -7.94
C CYS A 89 8.34 11.49 -9.43
N GLY A 90 8.33 12.79 -9.73
CA GLY A 90 8.15 13.30 -11.08
C GLY A 90 6.67 13.41 -11.47
N GLU A 91 6.39 13.37 -12.78
CA GLU A 91 5.03 13.52 -13.29
C GLU A 91 4.22 12.22 -13.14
N PRO A 92 3.03 12.27 -12.51
CA PRO A 92 2.14 11.12 -12.44
C PRO A 92 1.64 10.70 -13.83
N VAL A 93 1.75 9.40 -14.12
CA VAL A 93 1.18 8.77 -15.31
C VAL A 93 -0.13 8.10 -14.92
N TYR A 94 -1.19 8.42 -15.63
CA TYR A 94 -2.53 7.88 -15.38
C TYR A 94 -2.93 6.90 -16.48
N HIS A 95 -3.83 5.98 -16.14
CA HIS A 95 -4.38 5.00 -17.07
C HIS A 95 -5.14 5.66 -18.23
N ASP A 96 -5.95 6.66 -17.90
CA ASP A 96 -6.77 7.41 -18.85
C ASP A 96 -6.98 8.86 -18.40
N ASP A 97 -7.76 9.63 -19.17
CA ASP A 97 -8.06 11.05 -18.91
C ASP A 97 -8.89 11.30 -17.63
N ARG A 98 -9.48 10.27 -17.03
CA ARG A 98 -10.18 10.35 -15.75
C ARG A 98 -9.23 10.58 -14.58
N ARG A 99 -7.97 10.19 -14.71
CA ARG A 99 -6.88 10.41 -13.75
C ARG A 99 -7.17 9.81 -12.37
N ASP A 100 -7.92 8.72 -12.31
CA ASP A 100 -8.30 8.00 -11.09
C ASP A 100 -7.53 6.68 -10.89
N VAL A 101 -6.59 6.37 -11.79
CA VAL A 101 -5.72 5.19 -11.75
C VAL A 101 -4.28 5.57 -12.09
N LEU A 102 -3.35 5.36 -11.18
CA LEU A 102 -1.91 5.56 -11.35
C LEU A 102 -1.26 4.36 -12.04
N ALA A 103 -0.24 4.65 -12.87
CA ALA A 103 0.55 3.62 -13.55
C ALA A 103 2.04 3.64 -13.18
N ASN A 104 2.53 4.68 -12.46
CA ASN A 104 3.96 4.87 -12.18
C ASN A 104 4.29 5.22 -10.72
N PRO A 105 3.80 4.50 -9.72
CA PRO A 105 4.23 4.73 -8.34
C PRO A 105 5.73 4.48 -8.18
N THR A 106 6.37 5.28 -7.33
CA THR A 106 7.77 5.13 -6.92
C THR A 106 7.89 4.24 -5.70
N ILE A 107 6.97 4.41 -4.74
CA ILE A 107 6.84 3.56 -3.56
C ILE A 107 5.35 3.30 -3.27
N ILE A 108 5.07 2.10 -2.80
CA ILE A 108 3.76 1.66 -2.33
C ILE A 108 3.87 1.17 -0.89
N PHE A 109 2.88 1.49 -0.08
CA PHE A 109 2.73 0.98 1.28
C PHE A 109 1.41 0.21 1.39
N GLU A 110 1.48 -0.95 2.05
CA GLU A 110 0.32 -1.74 2.46
C GLU A 110 0.38 -1.96 3.96
N VAL A 111 -0.68 -1.62 4.66
CA VAL A 111 -0.85 -1.91 6.09
C VAL A 111 -1.53 -3.26 6.21
N LEU A 112 -0.79 -4.25 6.71
CA LEU A 112 -1.21 -5.64 6.70
C LEU A 112 -2.39 -5.89 7.63
N SER A 113 -3.46 -6.43 7.08
CA SER A 113 -4.57 -6.99 7.85
C SER A 113 -4.48 -8.52 7.89
N THR A 114 -5.07 -9.15 8.90
CA THR A 114 -5.09 -10.62 9.00
C THR A 114 -5.73 -11.29 7.77
N SER A 115 -6.64 -10.58 7.07
CA SER A 115 -7.34 -11.12 5.90
C SER A 115 -6.58 -10.96 4.59
N THR A 116 -5.72 -9.94 4.46
CA THR A 116 -5.04 -9.60 3.21
C THR A 116 -3.53 -9.85 3.22
N GLU A 117 -2.93 -10.05 4.40
CA GLU A 117 -1.47 -10.18 4.57
C GLU A 117 -0.81 -11.16 3.59
N ALA A 118 -1.40 -12.36 3.43
CA ALA A 118 -0.83 -13.37 2.52
C ALA A 118 -0.88 -12.92 1.05
N TYR A 119 -1.91 -12.17 0.65
CA TYR A 119 -2.07 -11.62 -0.67
C TYR A 119 -1.12 -10.46 -0.92
N ASP A 120 -1.00 -9.53 0.04
CA ASP A 120 -0.13 -8.35 -0.05
C ASP A 120 1.35 -8.75 -0.11
N ARG A 121 1.75 -9.78 0.68
CA ARG A 121 3.11 -10.37 0.66
C ARG A 121 3.42 -11.17 -0.60
N GLY A 122 2.42 -11.77 -1.20
CA GLY A 122 2.57 -12.72 -2.30
C GLY A 122 2.21 -12.13 -3.66
N GLU A 123 0.99 -12.41 -4.11
CA GLU A 123 0.51 -12.12 -5.47
C GLU A 123 0.56 -10.63 -5.82
N LYS A 124 0.13 -9.76 -4.88
CA LYS A 124 0.09 -8.31 -5.11
C LYS A 124 1.51 -7.75 -5.29
N PHE A 125 2.45 -8.13 -4.40
CA PHE A 125 3.85 -7.74 -4.54
C PHE A 125 4.49 -8.28 -5.81
N LEU A 126 4.24 -9.57 -6.14
CA LEU A 126 4.75 -10.16 -7.38
C LEU A 126 4.32 -9.35 -8.61
N ARG A 127 3.06 -8.95 -8.68
CA ARG A 127 2.53 -8.16 -9.78
C ARG A 127 3.12 -6.75 -9.82
N TYR A 128 3.19 -6.08 -8.70
CA TYR A 128 3.78 -4.74 -8.62
C TYR A 128 5.24 -4.75 -9.08
N ARG A 129 6.06 -5.63 -8.53
CA ARG A 129 7.50 -5.68 -8.87
C ARG A 129 7.79 -6.07 -10.30
N SER A 130 6.92 -6.90 -10.91
CA SER A 130 7.13 -7.41 -12.28
C SER A 130 6.66 -6.45 -13.36
N HIS A 131 5.64 -5.62 -13.08
CA HIS A 131 4.98 -4.83 -14.11
C HIS A 131 5.11 -3.31 -13.92
N ILE A 132 5.52 -2.84 -12.74
CA ILE A 132 5.71 -1.40 -12.49
C ILE A 132 7.20 -1.08 -12.47
N ALA A 133 7.74 -0.66 -13.61
CA ALA A 133 9.16 -0.35 -13.75
C ALA A 133 9.63 0.83 -12.88
N SER A 134 8.71 1.77 -12.58
CA SER A 134 8.97 2.93 -11.73
C SER A 134 9.04 2.59 -10.24
N LEU A 135 8.50 1.43 -9.82
CA LEU A 135 8.47 1.02 -8.42
C LEU A 135 9.89 0.72 -7.93
N LYS A 136 10.32 1.46 -6.92
CA LYS A 136 11.64 1.34 -6.28
C LYS A 136 11.56 0.68 -4.92
N GLU A 137 10.46 0.91 -4.18
CA GLU A 137 10.27 0.34 -2.86
C GLU A 137 8.82 -0.13 -2.67
N TYR A 138 8.65 -1.20 -1.90
CA TYR A 138 7.37 -1.72 -1.46
C TYR A 138 7.45 -1.99 0.03
N ALA A 139 6.63 -1.32 0.82
CA ALA A 139 6.66 -1.38 2.28
C ALA A 139 5.41 -2.06 2.83
N LEU A 140 5.61 -3.06 3.67
CA LEU A 140 4.57 -3.79 4.39
C LEU A 140 4.61 -3.43 5.86
N VAL A 141 3.55 -2.86 6.39
CA VAL A 141 3.46 -2.35 7.76
C VAL A 141 2.51 -3.24 8.55
N ALA A 142 3.01 -3.92 9.57
CA ALA A 142 2.18 -4.79 10.40
C ALA A 142 1.25 -3.96 11.29
N GLN A 143 -0.04 -4.32 11.41
CA GLN A 143 -0.95 -3.58 12.29
C GLN A 143 -0.96 -4.09 13.75
N HIS A 144 -0.38 -5.27 14.03
CA HIS A 144 -0.44 -5.90 15.35
C HIS A 144 0.83 -5.78 16.18
N LYS A 145 1.91 -5.32 15.58
CA LYS A 145 3.21 -5.10 16.22
C LYS A 145 3.97 -3.98 15.50
N PRO A 146 4.89 -3.26 16.16
CA PRO A 146 5.72 -2.26 15.50
C PRO A 146 6.78 -2.97 14.65
N TYR A 147 6.40 -3.28 13.40
CA TYR A 147 7.23 -4.04 12.48
C TYR A 147 6.94 -3.63 11.03
N ILE A 148 7.99 -3.40 10.28
CA ILE A 148 7.93 -3.02 8.86
C ILE A 148 8.93 -3.85 8.08
N GLU A 149 8.49 -4.31 6.91
CA GLU A 149 9.31 -4.93 5.87
C GLU A 149 9.37 -3.97 4.68
N ILE A 150 10.58 -3.73 4.18
CA ILE A 150 10.80 -2.89 3.01
C ILE A 150 11.53 -3.72 1.97
N PHE A 151 10.91 -3.87 0.83
CA PHE A 151 11.54 -4.44 -0.35
C PHE A 151 12.03 -3.30 -1.22
N SER A 152 13.35 -3.21 -1.45
CA SER A 152 13.99 -2.17 -2.25
C SER A 152 14.58 -2.76 -3.52
N ARG A 153 14.19 -2.21 -4.69
CA ARG A 153 14.70 -2.63 -5.99
C ARG A 153 16.15 -2.19 -6.16
N GLN A 154 17.00 -3.13 -6.49
CA GLN A 154 18.44 -2.91 -6.74
C GLN A 154 18.70 -2.56 -8.21
N GLN A 155 19.92 -2.16 -8.52
CA GLN A 155 20.35 -1.78 -9.88
C GLN A 155 20.31 -2.96 -10.88
N ASP A 156 20.42 -4.18 -10.38
CA ASP A 156 20.32 -5.43 -11.16
C ASP A 156 18.88 -6.00 -11.22
N ASP A 157 17.89 -5.19 -10.84
CA ASP A 157 16.47 -5.56 -10.71
C ASP A 157 16.16 -6.64 -9.65
N SER A 158 17.13 -7.05 -8.84
CA SER A 158 16.85 -7.84 -7.64
C SER A 158 16.16 -7.00 -6.57
N TRP A 159 15.56 -7.65 -5.56
CA TRP A 159 14.88 -6.99 -4.47
C TRP A 159 15.52 -7.36 -3.14
N LEU A 160 15.98 -6.35 -2.42
CA LEU A 160 16.54 -6.49 -1.08
C LEU A 160 15.43 -6.29 -0.05
N LEU A 161 15.26 -7.26 0.85
CA LEU A 161 14.38 -7.13 2.01
C LEU A 161 15.17 -6.56 3.20
N THR A 162 14.61 -5.51 3.79
CA THR A 162 15.05 -4.95 5.08
C THR A 162 13.88 -5.02 6.05
N GLU A 163 14.13 -5.53 7.25
CA GLU A 163 13.14 -5.67 8.31
C GLU A 163 13.52 -4.76 9.49
N VAL A 164 12.53 -4.07 10.07
CA VAL A 164 12.73 -3.23 11.25
C VAL A 164 11.66 -3.59 12.27
N ASP A 165 12.09 -3.95 13.48
CA ASP A 165 11.24 -4.39 14.58
C ASP A 165 11.43 -3.48 15.81
N GLY A 166 10.34 -3.25 16.54
CA GLY A 166 10.30 -2.48 17.78
C GLY A 166 10.13 -0.98 17.58
N LEU A 167 9.60 -0.31 18.64
CA LEU A 167 9.27 1.12 18.58
C LEU A 167 10.51 2.02 18.41
N ASP A 168 11.69 1.57 18.83
CA ASP A 168 12.95 2.31 18.65
C ASP A 168 13.47 2.24 17.20
N GLY A 169 12.84 1.41 16.37
CA GLY A 169 13.19 1.20 14.98
C GLY A 169 13.04 2.47 14.14
N LYS A 170 13.96 2.63 13.19
CA LYS A 170 13.96 3.74 12.23
C LYS A 170 14.20 3.20 10.84
N ILE A 171 13.55 3.78 9.86
CA ILE A 171 13.69 3.44 8.45
C ILE A 171 14.08 4.67 7.63
N HIS A 172 14.86 4.44 6.59
CA HIS A 172 15.11 5.41 5.55
C HIS A 172 14.60 4.87 4.21
N LEU A 173 13.65 5.57 3.62
CA LEU A 173 13.08 5.27 2.31
C LEU A 173 13.90 6.03 1.27
N GLU A 174 14.87 5.34 0.66
CA GLU A 174 15.86 5.96 -0.22
C GLU A 174 15.22 6.59 -1.46
N SER A 175 14.20 5.94 -2.03
CA SER A 175 13.56 6.39 -3.27
C SER A 175 12.85 7.74 -3.17
N ILE A 176 12.47 8.15 -1.96
CA ILE A 176 11.78 9.42 -1.67
C ILE A 176 12.53 10.27 -0.64
N ASP A 177 13.68 9.76 -0.16
CA ASP A 177 14.54 10.40 0.86
C ASP A 177 13.71 10.82 2.10
N CYS A 178 12.99 9.86 2.69
CA CYS A 178 12.18 10.07 3.90
C CYS A 178 12.67 9.18 5.04
N HIS A 179 12.76 9.76 6.24
CA HIS A 179 13.12 9.04 7.46
C HIS A 179 11.88 8.91 8.35
N LEU A 180 11.55 7.70 8.77
CA LEU A 180 10.40 7.42 9.61
C LEU A 180 10.84 6.69 10.87
N SER A 181 10.17 6.96 11.97
CA SER A 181 10.31 6.25 13.25
C SER A 181 9.09 5.35 13.46
N LEU A 182 9.29 4.10 13.87
CA LEU A 182 8.18 3.22 14.20
C LEU A 182 7.38 3.78 15.39
N ALA A 183 8.01 4.47 16.34
CA ALA A 183 7.27 5.13 17.43
C ALA A 183 6.26 6.17 16.92
N GLU A 184 6.57 6.89 15.84
CA GLU A 184 5.66 7.87 15.23
C GLU A 184 4.58 7.20 14.39
N ILE A 185 4.92 6.15 13.63
CA ILE A 185 3.96 5.39 12.81
C ILE A 185 2.90 4.74 13.71
N TYR A 186 3.30 4.16 14.85
CA TYR A 186 2.41 3.48 15.80
C TYR A 186 1.91 4.39 16.93
N ALA A 187 2.09 5.71 16.84
CA ALA A 187 1.60 6.64 17.84
C ALA A 187 0.07 6.55 17.99
N GLY A 188 -0.39 6.45 19.24
CA GLY A 188 -1.81 6.35 19.58
C GLY A 188 -2.42 4.94 19.44
N ILE A 189 -1.62 3.91 19.10
CA ILE A 189 -2.10 2.53 18.96
C ILE A 189 -1.77 1.73 20.22
N VAL A 190 -2.77 1.01 20.72
CA VAL A 190 -2.61 0.07 21.82
C VAL A 190 -2.31 -1.32 21.26
N LEU A 191 -1.03 -1.68 21.22
CA LEU A 191 -0.59 -2.98 20.70
C LEU A 191 -0.88 -4.11 21.72
N PRO A 192 -1.32 -5.29 21.28
CA PRO A 192 -1.66 -6.41 22.17
C PRO A 192 -0.50 -6.84 23.08
N SER A 193 0.74 -6.74 22.64
CA SER A 193 1.94 -7.08 23.40
C SER A 193 2.27 -6.14 24.54
N LEU A 194 1.67 -4.95 24.59
CA LEU A 194 1.87 -3.95 25.65
C LEU A 194 0.85 -4.06 26.79
N ARG A 195 -0.13 -4.95 26.71
CA ARG A 195 -1.17 -5.14 27.74
C ARG A 195 -0.75 -6.01 28.94
N VAL A 196 0.45 -6.58 28.94
CA VAL A 196 0.84 -7.63 29.90
C VAL A 196 1.46 -7.11 31.20
N SER A 197 1.56 -5.81 31.44
CA SER A 197 2.28 -5.28 32.61
C SER A 197 1.49 -4.32 33.55
N SER A 198 0.16 -4.31 33.52
CA SER A 198 -0.62 -3.41 34.41
C SER A 198 -1.64 -4.09 35.33
N GLU A 199 -1.55 -5.42 35.54
CA GLU A 199 -2.32 -6.10 36.59
C GLU A 199 -1.36 -6.86 37.51
N SER A 200 -0.92 -6.13 38.55
CA SER A 200 -0.33 -6.70 39.76
C SER A 200 -0.77 -5.85 40.94
#